data_e51b753fb50684e6e5724e7a223219ef
#
_entry.id   e51b753fb50684e6e5724e7a223219ef
#
_cell.length_a   1.000
_cell.length_b   1.000
_cell.length_c   1.000
_cell.angle_alpha   90.00
_cell.angle_beta   90.00
_cell.angle_gamma   90.00
#
_symmetry.space_group_name_H-M   'P 1'
#
loop_
_entity.id
_entity.type
_entity.pdbx_description
1 polymer ?
#
loop_
_entity_poly.entity_id
_entity_poly.type
_entity_poly.pdbx_seq_one_letter_code
_entity_poly.pdbx_strand_id
1 'polypeptide(L)'
;MDAGTREFLRKNHIGNVILFGKNCAGRAALAQLNAEIQHTVMAENGLPALIAIDQEGGCVTRLRSEATVFPSAMVIARTGDPANAYKVGRMMGGELRALGINLDCAPVLDTLSGPAERRYYGQTVQSIADYGCAMARGLRDAGVLACGKHFPGHEQTGADTHFGFVVDNTPRDTLMNSCLTPFCRAMSEDLASVMVSHVCFPALDDTDTPCSMSAPVIQGVLRGQLGYQGLVISDGLQMHAILDQYGAPQGCVQAALAGCDLLIIGNGGDNADPTGKDVQTPCIRALCDAVADGTLPMARVDESVRRILACKLALGWTMPARDAASQDWSNHAALADALAETGVTVQDPHGLLPLPAGTLFIARASGTGTGVTEGDRITESFAPLAARRLGGQCAVYHTVEELPELADVCAAAPAVVFAFGTREEAAAAAQAAEALAAHNPRFCAVCLAEPDALQHYPFAASTVSAWDRTEPAMRAVCRALANPQI
;
A
#
# COMPACT_ATOMS: atom_id res chain seq x y z
N MET A 1 16.83 4.94 17.73
CA MET A 1 17.05 3.48 17.66
C MET A 1 17.50 2.98 19.02
N ASP A 2 16.95 1.88 19.54
CA ASP A 2 17.39 1.31 20.81
C ASP A 2 18.74 0.58 20.68
N ALA A 3 19.35 0.24 21.84
CA ALA A 3 20.67 -0.37 21.87
C ALA A 3 20.68 -1.79 21.28
N GLY A 4 19.59 -2.56 21.49
CA GLY A 4 19.47 -3.93 20.97
C GLY A 4 19.38 -3.95 19.44
N THR A 5 18.57 -3.09 18.84
CA THR A 5 18.48 -2.93 17.39
C THR A 5 19.82 -2.51 16.77
N ARG A 6 20.51 -1.57 17.40
CA ARG A 6 21.83 -1.12 16.93
C ARG A 6 22.85 -2.26 16.96
N GLU A 7 22.89 -3.03 18.03
CA GLU A 7 23.77 -4.18 18.16
C GLU A 7 23.42 -5.28 17.15
N PHE A 8 22.12 -5.53 16.91
CA PHE A 8 21.65 -6.46 15.89
C PHE A 8 22.17 -6.09 14.49
N LEU A 9 22.02 -4.81 14.09
CA LEU A 9 22.51 -4.32 12.80
C LEU A 9 24.02 -4.51 12.64
N ARG A 10 24.78 -4.19 13.71
CA ARG A 10 26.25 -4.32 13.72
C ARG A 10 26.69 -5.77 13.67
N LYS A 11 26.19 -6.61 14.58
CA LYS A 11 26.59 -8.01 14.72
C LYS A 11 26.32 -8.84 13.46
N ASN A 12 25.23 -8.54 12.76
CA ASN A 12 24.81 -9.28 11.59
C ASN A 12 25.16 -8.57 10.27
N HIS A 13 25.94 -7.48 10.32
CA HIS A 13 26.37 -6.69 9.15
C HIS A 13 25.20 -6.30 8.23
N ILE A 14 24.05 -5.95 8.84
CA ILE A 14 22.84 -5.58 8.08
C ILE A 14 23.11 -4.32 7.28
N GLY A 15 22.92 -4.40 5.97
CA GLY A 15 23.21 -3.31 5.04
C GLY A 15 21.98 -2.51 4.59
N ASN A 16 20.77 -3.03 4.83
CA ASN A 16 19.52 -2.43 4.36
C ASN A 16 18.39 -2.70 5.33
N VAL A 17 17.42 -1.79 5.39
CA VAL A 17 16.24 -1.92 6.28
C VAL A 17 14.97 -1.53 5.55
N ILE A 18 13.83 -2.07 6.00
CA ILE A 18 12.49 -1.61 5.62
C ILE A 18 11.77 -1.11 6.85
N LEU A 19 11.10 0.03 6.72
CA LEU A 19 10.33 0.69 7.78
C LEU A 19 8.85 0.38 7.64
N PHE A 20 8.20 0.24 8.79
CA PHE A 20 6.76 0.07 8.92
C PHE A 20 6.17 1.22 9.76
N GLY A 21 4.85 1.38 9.77
CA GLY A 21 4.17 2.46 10.47
C GLY A 21 4.55 2.59 11.95
N LYS A 22 4.82 1.45 12.64
CA LYS A 22 5.29 1.42 14.03
C LYS A 22 6.65 2.12 14.25
N ASN A 23 7.45 2.26 13.20
CA ASN A 23 8.75 2.94 13.26
C ASN A 23 8.60 4.47 13.07
N CYS A 24 7.41 4.94 12.69
CA CYS A 24 7.13 6.33 12.33
C CYS A 24 6.42 7.03 13.50
N ALA A 25 7.15 7.79 14.29
CA ALA A 25 6.66 8.47 15.48
C ALA A 25 6.81 10.01 15.38
N GLY A 26 6.51 10.57 14.19
CA GLY A 26 6.68 11.98 13.87
C GLY A 26 7.96 12.28 13.09
N ARG A 27 7.94 13.36 12.31
CA ARG A 27 9.02 13.73 11.35
C ARG A 27 10.41 13.76 11.99
N ALA A 28 10.54 14.44 13.14
CA ALA A 28 11.83 14.60 13.81
C ALA A 28 12.38 13.26 14.28
N ALA A 29 11.54 12.43 14.91
CA ALA A 29 11.94 11.11 15.40
C ALA A 29 12.31 10.16 14.25
N LEU A 30 11.56 10.19 13.15
CA LEU A 30 11.83 9.39 11.95
C LEU A 30 13.15 9.82 11.28
N ALA A 31 13.35 11.11 11.08
CA ALA A 31 14.61 11.62 10.52
C ALA A 31 15.82 11.26 11.40
N GLN A 32 15.68 11.37 12.73
CA GLN A 32 16.71 10.93 13.67
C GLN A 32 16.96 9.42 13.57
N LEU A 33 15.92 8.58 13.53
CA LEU A 33 16.04 7.13 13.35
C LEU A 33 16.81 6.79 12.09
N ASN A 34 16.45 7.40 10.96
CA ASN A 34 17.08 7.14 9.66
C ASN A 34 18.55 7.62 9.65
N ALA A 35 18.87 8.75 10.28
CA ALA A 35 20.25 9.20 10.47
C ALA A 35 21.07 8.20 11.30
N GLU A 36 20.50 7.70 12.41
CA GLU A 36 21.16 6.69 13.25
C GLU A 36 21.40 5.37 12.52
N ILE A 37 20.42 4.92 11.69
CA ILE A 37 20.57 3.73 10.82
C ILE A 37 21.72 3.96 9.83
N GLN A 38 21.73 5.08 9.10
CA GLN A 38 22.76 5.40 8.13
C GLN A 38 24.16 5.44 8.78
N HIS A 39 24.29 6.10 9.92
CA HIS A 39 25.57 6.16 10.64
C HIS A 39 26.04 4.78 11.12
N THR A 40 25.11 3.97 11.65
CA THR A 40 25.45 2.61 12.14
C THR A 40 25.91 1.71 10.99
N VAL A 41 25.15 1.69 9.88
CA VAL A 41 25.43 0.85 8.71
C VAL A 41 26.72 1.32 8.03
N MET A 42 26.91 2.64 7.88
CA MET A 42 28.15 3.20 7.29
C MET A 42 29.38 2.85 8.13
N ALA A 43 29.29 2.97 9.46
CA ALA A 43 30.42 2.66 10.35
C ALA A 43 30.79 1.18 10.32
N GLU A 44 29.82 0.29 10.15
CA GLU A 44 30.04 -1.16 10.16
C GLU A 44 30.45 -1.70 8.78
N ASN A 45 29.78 -1.23 7.71
CA ASN A 45 29.92 -1.81 6.38
C ASN A 45 30.70 -0.93 5.39
N GLY A 46 31.02 0.32 5.77
CA GLY A 46 31.67 1.30 4.88
C GLY A 46 30.79 1.79 3.71
N LEU A 47 29.50 1.47 3.71
CA LEU A 47 28.55 1.76 2.65
C LEU A 47 27.22 2.26 3.24
N PRO A 48 26.50 3.18 2.54
CA PRO A 48 25.20 3.64 3.00
C PRO A 48 24.13 2.54 2.98
N ALA A 49 23.12 2.68 3.85
CA ALA A 49 21.95 1.81 3.84
C ALA A 49 20.99 2.14 2.70
N LEU A 50 20.33 1.12 2.13
CA LEU A 50 19.02 1.30 1.54
C LEU A 50 18.01 1.28 2.69
N ILE A 51 17.22 2.36 2.80
CA ILE A 51 16.12 2.48 3.75
C ILE A 51 14.83 2.50 2.93
N ALA A 52 14.09 1.41 3.02
CA ALA A 52 12.88 1.15 2.25
C ALA A 52 11.61 1.44 3.06
N ILE A 53 10.51 1.68 2.36
CA ILE A 53 9.16 1.83 2.91
C ILE A 53 8.12 1.44 1.87
N ASP A 54 6.89 1.09 2.31
CA ASP A 54 5.70 1.01 1.46
C ASP A 54 4.93 2.34 1.57
N GLN A 55 5.13 3.24 0.64
CA GLN A 55 4.42 4.51 0.58
C GLN A 55 3.72 4.63 -0.78
N GLU A 56 2.62 3.87 -0.96
CA GLU A 56 1.90 3.81 -2.24
C GLU A 56 0.95 4.99 -2.44
N GLY A 57 0.52 5.60 -1.34
CA GLY A 57 -0.67 6.46 -1.27
C GLY A 57 -1.93 5.64 -0.95
N GLY A 58 -3.06 6.33 -0.77
CA GLY A 58 -4.29 5.65 -0.41
C GLY A 58 -4.19 4.87 0.90
N CYS A 59 -4.71 3.65 0.88
CA CYS A 59 -4.74 2.78 2.06
C CYS A 59 -3.34 2.27 2.49
N VAL A 60 -2.39 2.19 1.56
CA VAL A 60 -1.02 1.76 1.87
C VAL A 60 -0.12 2.98 2.02
N THR A 61 -0.20 3.61 3.18
CA THR A 61 0.53 4.81 3.57
C THR A 61 1.08 4.62 4.98
N ARG A 62 2.40 4.47 5.11
CA ARG A 62 3.05 4.30 6.43
C ARG A 62 3.27 5.63 7.13
N LEU A 63 3.57 6.68 6.35
CA LEU A 63 3.81 8.04 6.84
C LEU A 63 2.52 8.85 6.79
N ARG A 64 1.71 8.78 7.85
CA ARG A 64 0.40 9.45 7.90
C ARG A 64 0.46 10.87 8.46
N SER A 65 1.25 11.06 9.51
CA SER A 65 1.48 12.39 10.14
C SER A 65 2.83 12.98 9.75
N GLU A 66 3.73 12.17 9.24
CA GLU A 66 5.10 12.52 8.89
C GLU A 66 5.22 13.11 7.48
N ALA A 67 4.33 12.72 6.58
CA ALA A 67 4.34 13.10 5.17
C ALA A 67 2.92 13.44 4.68
N THR A 68 2.82 13.85 3.44
CA THR A 68 1.52 14.09 2.78
C THR A 68 0.84 12.76 2.50
N VAL A 69 -0.42 12.63 2.91
CA VAL A 69 -1.28 11.50 2.53
C VAL A 69 -1.84 11.78 1.14
N PHE A 70 -1.25 11.17 0.12
CA PHE A 70 -1.78 11.24 -1.24
C PHE A 70 -2.94 10.26 -1.42
N PRO A 71 -3.91 10.55 -2.31
CA PRO A 71 -5.00 9.63 -2.60
C PRO A 71 -4.51 8.35 -3.29
N SER A 72 -5.39 7.36 -3.35
CA SER A 72 -5.10 6.06 -3.95
C SER A 72 -4.74 6.15 -5.44
N ALA A 73 -4.04 5.12 -5.92
CA ALA A 73 -3.67 4.98 -7.33
C ALA A 73 -4.91 5.08 -8.25
N MET A 74 -6.04 4.48 -7.85
CA MET A 74 -7.29 4.56 -8.60
C MET A 74 -7.81 6.00 -8.72
N VAL A 75 -7.77 6.79 -7.65
CA VAL A 75 -8.16 8.21 -7.69
C VAL A 75 -7.25 9.00 -8.62
N ILE A 76 -5.94 8.77 -8.55
CA ILE A 76 -4.97 9.42 -9.43
C ILE A 76 -5.25 9.08 -10.91
N ALA A 77 -5.57 7.81 -11.22
CA ALA A 77 -5.89 7.39 -12.58
C ALA A 77 -7.20 8.03 -13.09
N ARG A 78 -8.18 8.26 -12.24
CA ARG A 78 -9.43 8.93 -12.60
C ARG A 78 -9.27 10.40 -13.02
N THR A 79 -8.12 11.00 -12.76
CA THR A 79 -7.82 12.37 -13.27
C THR A 79 -7.70 12.43 -14.80
N GLY A 80 -7.53 11.31 -15.49
CA GLY A 80 -7.37 11.25 -16.94
C GLY A 80 -6.01 11.73 -17.46
N ASP A 81 -5.07 12.12 -16.57
CA ASP A 81 -3.76 12.65 -16.92
C ASP A 81 -2.64 11.97 -16.12
N PRO A 82 -1.79 11.11 -16.75
CA PRO A 82 -0.65 10.47 -16.09
C PRO A 82 0.38 11.44 -15.51
N ALA A 83 0.41 12.70 -15.95
CA ALA A 83 1.29 13.72 -15.37
C ALA A 83 0.98 13.95 -13.89
N ASN A 84 -0.23 13.67 -13.41
CA ASN A 84 -0.58 13.75 -12.00
C ASN A 84 0.10 12.64 -11.19
N ALA A 85 0.21 11.41 -11.71
CA ALA A 85 1.00 10.36 -11.06
C ALA A 85 2.48 10.73 -10.98
N TYR A 86 3.05 11.32 -12.02
CA TYR A 86 4.42 11.85 -11.97
C TYR A 86 4.60 12.92 -10.90
N LYS A 87 3.68 13.90 -10.80
CA LYS A 87 3.72 14.95 -9.76
C LYS A 87 3.66 14.35 -8.37
N VAL A 88 2.75 13.40 -8.14
CA VAL A 88 2.64 12.68 -6.86
C VAL A 88 3.95 11.96 -6.54
N GLY A 89 4.50 11.19 -7.48
CA GLY A 89 5.78 10.51 -7.30
C GLY A 89 6.94 11.48 -6.98
N ARG A 90 7.00 12.63 -7.64
CA ARG A 90 8.00 13.68 -7.37
C ARG A 90 7.88 14.26 -5.97
N MET A 91 6.65 14.56 -5.54
CA MET A 91 6.39 15.15 -4.22
C MET A 91 6.62 14.11 -3.13
N MET A 92 6.03 12.92 -3.26
CA MET A 92 6.21 11.81 -2.31
C MET A 92 7.69 11.43 -2.18
N GLY A 93 8.39 11.24 -3.29
CA GLY A 93 9.82 10.95 -3.29
C GLY A 93 10.66 12.06 -2.65
N GLY A 94 10.29 13.33 -2.86
CA GLY A 94 10.92 14.48 -2.20
C GLY A 94 10.77 14.44 -0.68
N GLU A 95 9.57 14.12 -0.19
CA GLU A 95 9.30 13.97 1.25
C GLU A 95 10.06 12.77 1.84
N LEU A 96 10.03 11.61 1.16
CA LEU A 96 10.77 10.41 1.57
C LEU A 96 12.27 10.70 1.68
N ARG A 97 12.84 11.32 0.65
CA ARG A 97 14.26 11.68 0.63
C ARG A 97 14.61 12.68 1.73
N ALA A 98 13.77 13.68 1.99
CA ALA A 98 13.96 14.63 3.06
C ALA A 98 14.00 13.95 4.44
N LEU A 99 13.24 12.86 4.61
CA LEU A 99 13.24 12.02 5.82
C LEU A 99 14.35 10.96 5.85
N GLY A 100 15.19 10.87 4.80
CA GLY A 100 16.31 9.93 4.71
C GLY A 100 15.93 8.54 4.20
N ILE A 101 14.75 8.39 3.60
CA ILE A 101 14.27 7.17 2.94
C ILE A 101 14.65 7.24 1.46
N ASN A 102 15.16 6.15 0.89
CA ASN A 102 15.75 6.16 -0.45
C ASN A 102 15.28 5.02 -1.36
N LEU A 103 14.35 4.16 -0.88
CA LEU A 103 13.67 3.15 -1.67
C LEU A 103 12.18 3.15 -1.29
N ASP A 104 11.30 3.23 -2.28
CA ASP A 104 9.87 3.09 -2.08
C ASP A 104 9.37 1.82 -2.77
N CYS A 105 8.70 0.96 -2.01
CA CYS A 105 8.04 -0.24 -2.53
C CYS A 105 6.72 0.15 -3.26
N ALA A 106 6.85 1.01 -4.24
CA ALA A 106 5.83 1.53 -5.15
C ALA A 106 6.46 1.81 -6.52
N PRO A 107 5.67 1.80 -7.61
CA PRO A 107 4.22 1.64 -7.73
C PRO A 107 3.76 0.17 -7.76
N VAL A 108 2.46 -0.04 -7.48
CA VAL A 108 1.78 -1.30 -7.80
C VAL A 108 1.53 -1.34 -9.31
N LEU A 109 1.99 -2.41 -9.97
CA LEU A 109 1.87 -2.64 -11.41
C LEU A 109 1.00 -3.85 -11.74
N ASP A 110 0.36 -4.44 -10.72
CA ASP A 110 -0.58 -5.56 -10.88
C ASP A 110 -1.73 -5.14 -11.77
N THR A 111 -2.17 -6.04 -12.66
CA THR A 111 -3.34 -5.87 -13.49
C THR A 111 -4.55 -6.54 -12.84
N LEU A 112 -5.71 -6.18 -13.32
CA LEU A 112 -6.99 -6.31 -12.63
C LEU A 112 -7.42 -7.73 -12.28
N SER A 113 -7.78 -7.97 -11.01
CA SER A 113 -8.96 -8.72 -10.60
C SER A 113 -9.07 -9.04 -9.10
N GLY A 114 -8.26 -8.43 -8.26
CA GLY A 114 -8.29 -8.70 -6.82
C GLY A 114 -9.08 -7.68 -5.99
N PRO A 115 -9.32 -7.96 -4.71
CA PRO A 115 -10.01 -7.06 -3.78
C PRO A 115 -9.26 -5.75 -3.50
N ALA A 116 -8.07 -5.58 -4.08
CA ALA A 116 -7.21 -4.41 -3.89
C ALA A 116 -7.39 -3.33 -4.96
N GLU A 117 -8.56 -3.23 -5.61
CA GLU A 117 -8.83 -2.32 -6.74
C GLU A 117 -8.32 -0.88 -6.57
N ARG A 118 -8.32 -0.36 -5.34
CA ARG A 118 -7.85 1.00 -5.05
C ARG A 118 -6.35 1.20 -5.20
N ARG A 119 -5.56 0.13 -5.14
CA ARG A 119 -4.11 0.16 -5.30
C ARG A 119 -3.68 0.19 -6.77
N TYR A 120 -4.63 -0.03 -7.72
CA TYR A 120 -4.34 -0.08 -9.15
C TYR A 120 -4.55 1.27 -9.82
N TYR A 121 -3.71 1.58 -10.79
CA TYR A 121 -3.81 2.80 -11.59
C TYR A 121 -4.86 2.66 -12.71
N GLY A 122 -6.13 2.51 -12.34
CA GLY A 122 -7.25 2.37 -13.28
C GLY A 122 -7.61 0.90 -13.56
N GLN A 123 -8.45 0.70 -14.58
CA GLN A 123 -9.10 -0.58 -14.88
C GLN A 123 -8.58 -1.22 -16.18
N THR A 124 -7.53 -0.72 -16.76
CA THR A 124 -6.93 -1.29 -17.98
C THR A 124 -5.43 -1.44 -17.82
N VAL A 125 -4.87 -2.44 -18.48
CA VAL A 125 -3.42 -2.68 -18.54
C VAL A 125 -2.67 -1.41 -18.99
N GLN A 126 -3.22 -0.72 -19.99
CA GLN A 126 -2.63 0.52 -20.50
C GLN A 126 -2.61 1.63 -19.46
N SER A 127 -3.72 1.83 -18.72
CA SER A 127 -3.78 2.82 -17.66
C SER A 127 -2.75 2.53 -16.56
N ILE A 128 -2.67 1.26 -16.11
CA ILE A 128 -1.71 0.84 -15.09
C ILE A 128 -0.27 1.11 -15.55
N ALA A 129 0.03 0.79 -16.81
CA ALA A 129 1.35 1.08 -17.37
C ALA A 129 1.63 2.59 -17.45
N ASP A 130 0.69 3.41 -17.95
CA ASP A 130 0.88 4.85 -18.11
C ASP A 130 1.12 5.57 -16.79
N TYR A 131 0.24 5.32 -15.81
CA TYR A 131 0.31 5.98 -14.52
C TYR A 131 1.39 5.39 -13.61
N GLY A 132 1.54 4.05 -13.59
CA GLY A 132 2.58 3.38 -12.81
C GLY A 132 3.99 3.78 -13.24
N CYS A 133 4.26 3.82 -14.56
CA CYS A 133 5.54 4.33 -15.07
C CYS A 133 5.75 5.81 -14.75
N ALA A 134 4.70 6.63 -14.83
CA ALA A 134 4.78 8.05 -14.47
C ALA A 134 5.12 8.24 -12.97
N MET A 135 4.50 7.45 -12.09
CA MET A 135 4.81 7.42 -10.65
C MET A 135 6.26 7.01 -10.40
N ALA A 136 6.72 5.92 -11.02
CA ALA A 136 8.09 5.43 -10.88
C ALA A 136 9.13 6.48 -11.35
N ARG A 137 8.87 7.17 -12.48
CA ARG A 137 9.71 8.29 -12.93
C ARG A 137 9.74 9.43 -11.91
N GLY A 138 8.58 9.77 -11.34
CA GLY A 138 8.49 10.80 -10.32
C GLY A 138 9.38 10.50 -9.10
N LEU A 139 9.30 9.29 -8.56
CA LEU A 139 10.15 8.81 -7.46
C LEU A 139 11.63 8.86 -7.82
N ARG A 140 12.01 8.31 -8.99
CA ARG A 140 13.39 8.32 -9.50
C ARG A 140 13.94 9.74 -9.59
N ASP A 141 13.19 10.67 -10.20
CA ASP A 141 13.62 12.05 -10.38
C ASP A 141 13.64 12.84 -9.05
N ALA A 142 13.01 12.34 -7.99
CA ALA A 142 13.19 12.81 -6.61
C ALA A 142 14.43 12.20 -5.93
N GLY A 143 15.10 11.23 -6.54
CA GLY A 143 16.24 10.53 -5.98
C GLY A 143 15.87 9.39 -5.03
N VAL A 144 14.74 8.75 -5.26
CA VAL A 144 14.27 7.57 -4.54
C VAL A 144 14.13 6.41 -5.53
N LEU A 145 14.64 5.23 -5.19
CA LEU A 145 14.46 4.03 -6.00
C LEU A 145 13.00 3.60 -5.96
N ALA A 146 12.38 3.45 -7.13
CA ALA A 146 11.06 2.88 -7.27
C ALA A 146 11.13 1.35 -7.36
N CYS A 147 10.15 0.66 -6.76
CA CYS A 147 10.00 -0.78 -6.81
C CYS A 147 8.64 -1.16 -7.38
N GLY A 148 8.60 -1.62 -8.63
CA GLY A 148 7.37 -2.12 -9.24
C GLY A 148 6.96 -3.46 -8.65
N LYS A 149 5.68 -3.61 -8.28
CA LYS A 149 5.19 -4.80 -7.58
C LYS A 149 3.77 -5.18 -7.98
N HIS A 150 3.38 -6.44 -7.83
CA HIS A 150 4.11 -7.62 -7.33
C HIS A 150 4.34 -8.61 -8.49
N PHE A 151 5.50 -8.65 -9.07
CA PHE A 151 5.82 -9.47 -10.25
C PHE A 151 5.55 -10.98 -9.98
N PRO A 152 4.99 -11.75 -10.92
CA PRO A 152 4.52 -11.38 -12.26
C PRO A 152 3.11 -10.76 -12.28
N GLY A 153 2.50 -10.51 -11.15
CA GLY A 153 1.17 -9.97 -10.93
C GLY A 153 0.46 -10.65 -9.77
N HIS A 154 -0.72 -10.17 -9.45
CA HIS A 154 -1.60 -10.73 -8.41
C HIS A 154 -3.04 -10.73 -8.96
N GLU A 155 -3.24 -11.44 -10.09
CA GLU A 155 -4.27 -11.12 -11.07
C GLU A 155 -5.67 -11.61 -10.76
N GLN A 156 -5.86 -12.91 -10.48
CA GLN A 156 -7.20 -13.50 -10.48
C GLN A 156 -7.58 -14.20 -9.17
N THR A 157 -6.79 -14.00 -8.15
CA THR A 157 -7.03 -14.64 -6.88
C THR A 157 -7.86 -13.72 -6.02
N GLY A 158 -9.11 -13.94 -5.81
CA GLY A 158 -9.85 -13.29 -4.72
C GLY A 158 -9.26 -13.55 -3.32
N ALA A 159 -8.03 -14.11 -3.26
CA ALA A 159 -7.31 -14.51 -2.06
C ALA A 159 -6.06 -13.65 -1.87
N ASP A 160 -5.73 -13.35 -0.61
CA ASP A 160 -4.61 -12.53 -0.18
C ASP A 160 -3.49 -13.42 0.40
N THR A 161 -2.27 -13.30 -0.14
CA THR A 161 -1.06 -14.03 0.29
C THR A 161 -0.66 -13.76 1.74
N HIS A 162 -1.19 -12.70 2.35
CA HIS A 162 -1.02 -12.45 3.78
C HIS A 162 -1.70 -13.51 4.66
N PHE A 163 -2.74 -14.19 4.15
CA PHE A 163 -3.54 -15.14 4.91
C PHE A 163 -3.33 -16.60 4.51
N GLY A 164 -2.55 -16.87 3.45
CA GLY A 164 -2.30 -18.23 3.03
C GLY A 164 -1.70 -18.39 1.64
N PHE A 165 -1.58 -19.64 1.24
CA PHE A 165 -1.07 -20.05 -0.06
C PHE A 165 -2.07 -19.72 -1.18
N VAL A 166 -1.59 -19.10 -2.24
CA VAL A 166 -2.43 -18.61 -3.34
C VAL A 166 -1.90 -19.12 -4.67
N VAL A 167 -2.80 -19.71 -5.47
CA VAL A 167 -2.51 -20.18 -6.83
C VAL A 167 -3.32 -19.37 -7.83
N ASP A 168 -2.66 -18.83 -8.84
CA ASP A 168 -3.26 -18.14 -9.97
C ASP A 168 -3.11 -18.97 -11.25
N ASN A 169 -4.22 -19.38 -11.81
CA ASN A 169 -4.26 -20.23 -13.02
C ASN A 169 -4.33 -19.42 -14.32
N THR A 170 -3.96 -18.14 -14.30
CA THR A 170 -3.91 -17.31 -15.51
C THR A 170 -3.03 -17.96 -16.57
N PRO A 171 -3.55 -18.14 -17.80
CA PRO A 171 -2.78 -18.77 -18.88
C PRO A 171 -1.50 -17.99 -19.20
N ARG A 172 -0.44 -18.72 -19.58
CA ARG A 172 0.87 -18.14 -19.91
C ARG A 172 0.79 -17.00 -20.93
N ASP A 173 -0.01 -17.19 -21.99
CA ASP A 173 -0.15 -16.16 -23.04
C ASP A 173 -0.78 -14.86 -22.49
N THR A 174 -1.74 -14.98 -21.58
CA THR A 174 -2.35 -13.83 -20.90
C THR A 174 -1.33 -13.16 -19.99
N LEU A 175 -0.57 -13.91 -19.20
CA LEU A 175 0.51 -13.36 -18.37
C LEU A 175 1.51 -12.61 -19.23
N MET A 176 2.07 -13.24 -20.26
CA MET A 176 3.15 -12.68 -21.07
C MET A 176 2.71 -11.46 -21.92
N ASN A 177 1.49 -11.50 -22.48
CA ASN A 177 1.04 -10.51 -23.46
C ASN A 177 0.14 -9.42 -22.86
N SER A 178 -0.29 -9.57 -21.62
CA SER A 178 -1.17 -8.61 -20.93
C SER A 178 -0.62 -8.24 -19.56
N CYS A 179 -0.60 -9.17 -18.60
CA CYS A 179 -0.30 -8.88 -17.21
C CYS A 179 1.11 -8.32 -16.99
N LEU A 180 2.10 -8.77 -17.75
CA LEU A 180 3.48 -8.29 -17.67
C LEU A 180 3.72 -6.96 -18.40
N THR A 181 2.75 -6.45 -19.18
CA THR A 181 2.93 -5.21 -19.96
C THR A 181 3.35 -4.00 -19.09
N PRO A 182 2.72 -3.72 -17.91
CA PRO A 182 3.15 -2.61 -17.07
C PRO A 182 4.59 -2.77 -16.57
N PHE A 183 4.97 -3.99 -16.19
CA PHE A 183 6.35 -4.29 -15.75
C PHE A 183 7.35 -4.12 -16.89
N CYS A 184 7.07 -4.67 -18.08
CA CYS A 184 7.95 -4.54 -19.25
C CYS A 184 8.18 -3.06 -19.61
N ARG A 185 7.13 -2.26 -19.57
CA ARG A 185 7.24 -0.83 -19.85
C ARG A 185 8.04 -0.10 -18.78
N ALA A 186 7.76 -0.34 -17.49
CA ALA A 186 8.51 0.27 -16.40
C ALA A 186 10.00 -0.10 -16.44
N MET A 187 10.34 -1.36 -16.76
CA MET A 187 11.71 -1.82 -16.96
C MET A 187 12.40 -1.11 -18.14
N SER A 188 11.69 -0.88 -19.26
CA SER A 188 12.23 -0.13 -20.41
C SER A 188 12.45 1.36 -20.11
N GLU A 189 11.87 1.86 -19.00
CA GLU A 189 12.01 3.24 -18.50
C GLU A 189 12.93 3.28 -17.24
N ASP A 190 13.86 2.32 -17.10
CA ASP A 190 14.86 2.25 -16.03
C ASP A 190 14.28 2.03 -14.62
N LEU A 191 13.27 1.17 -14.48
CA LEU A 191 12.77 0.78 -13.15
C LEU A 191 13.90 0.14 -12.33
N ALA A 192 14.18 0.72 -11.16
CA ALA A 192 15.33 0.35 -10.35
C ALA A 192 15.19 -1.02 -9.69
N SER A 193 13.99 -1.38 -9.24
CA SER A 193 13.74 -2.65 -8.57
C SER A 193 12.34 -3.21 -8.88
N VAL A 194 12.23 -4.53 -8.74
CA VAL A 194 10.98 -5.29 -8.88
C VAL A 194 10.80 -6.15 -7.64
N MET A 195 9.64 -6.11 -7.02
CA MET A 195 9.26 -7.01 -5.94
C MET A 195 8.51 -8.21 -6.52
N VAL A 196 8.92 -9.42 -6.14
CA VAL A 196 8.31 -10.67 -6.61
C VAL A 196 7.29 -11.18 -5.60
N SER A 197 6.09 -11.51 -6.08
CA SER A 197 4.96 -11.98 -5.27
C SER A 197 5.17 -13.39 -4.70
N HIS A 198 4.36 -13.74 -3.69
CA HIS A 198 4.25 -15.12 -3.17
C HIS A 198 3.12 -15.94 -3.84
N VAL A 199 2.55 -15.45 -4.93
CA VAL A 199 1.56 -16.19 -5.71
C VAL A 199 2.26 -17.28 -6.51
N CYS A 200 1.62 -18.44 -6.65
CA CYS A 200 2.05 -19.52 -7.53
C CYS A 200 1.35 -19.38 -8.87
N PHE A 201 2.11 -19.45 -9.96
CA PHE A 201 1.58 -19.47 -11.33
C PHE A 201 2.00 -20.75 -12.02
N PRO A 202 1.14 -21.79 -12.06
CA PRO A 202 1.47 -23.07 -12.71
C PRO A 202 1.83 -22.92 -14.19
N ALA A 203 1.35 -21.86 -14.84
CA ALA A 203 1.70 -21.52 -16.22
C ALA A 203 3.17 -21.09 -16.41
N LEU A 204 3.85 -20.66 -15.34
CA LEU A 204 5.26 -20.22 -15.37
C LEU A 204 6.19 -21.23 -14.67
N ASP A 205 5.71 -21.90 -13.61
CA ASP A 205 6.41 -22.93 -12.85
C ASP A 205 5.38 -23.96 -12.37
N ASP A 206 5.49 -25.19 -12.85
CA ASP A 206 4.54 -26.29 -12.61
C ASP A 206 4.76 -27.03 -11.27
N THR A 207 5.63 -26.47 -10.40
CA THR A 207 6.01 -27.08 -9.11
C THR A 207 5.25 -26.54 -7.91
N ASP A 208 4.17 -25.79 -8.09
CA ASP A 208 3.43 -25.11 -7.02
C ASP A 208 4.32 -24.24 -6.09
N THR A 209 5.43 -23.75 -6.63
CA THR A 209 6.38 -22.93 -5.88
C THR A 209 5.98 -21.45 -5.98
N PRO A 210 5.93 -20.70 -4.86
CA PRO A 210 5.71 -19.25 -4.88
C PRO A 210 6.74 -18.53 -5.78
N CYS A 211 6.30 -17.57 -6.59
CA CYS A 211 7.15 -16.88 -7.55
C CYS A 211 8.44 -16.32 -6.94
N SER A 212 8.38 -15.82 -5.71
CA SER A 212 9.57 -15.33 -4.98
C SER A 212 10.63 -16.39 -4.69
N MET A 213 10.27 -17.68 -4.78
CA MET A 213 11.16 -18.81 -4.58
C MET A 213 11.35 -19.66 -5.86
N SER A 214 10.81 -19.20 -7.00
CA SER A 214 10.82 -19.89 -8.29
C SER A 214 11.95 -19.39 -9.19
N ALA A 215 12.95 -20.23 -9.43
CA ALA A 215 13.98 -19.95 -10.42
C ALA A 215 13.46 -19.87 -11.86
N PRO A 216 12.49 -20.71 -12.33
CA PRO A 216 11.84 -20.51 -13.61
C PRO A 216 11.22 -19.13 -13.78
N VAL A 217 10.59 -18.56 -12.75
CA VAL A 217 10.00 -17.22 -12.80
C VAL A 217 11.08 -16.13 -12.79
N ILE A 218 12.01 -16.15 -11.82
CA ILE A 218 12.99 -15.09 -11.64
C ILE A 218 14.09 -15.16 -12.69
N GLN A 219 14.77 -16.31 -12.81
CA GLN A 219 15.86 -16.45 -13.76
C GLN A 219 15.36 -16.70 -15.19
N GLY A 220 14.30 -17.51 -15.35
CA GLY A 220 13.76 -17.85 -16.66
C GLY A 220 12.99 -16.70 -17.30
N VAL A 221 11.94 -16.19 -16.64
CA VAL A 221 11.09 -15.14 -17.19
C VAL A 221 11.71 -13.76 -16.98
N LEU A 222 11.89 -13.33 -15.73
CA LEU A 222 12.28 -11.94 -15.43
C LEU A 222 13.69 -11.60 -15.97
N ARG A 223 14.68 -12.44 -15.70
CA ARG A 223 16.07 -12.23 -16.14
C ARG A 223 16.29 -12.65 -17.61
N GLY A 224 15.82 -13.86 -17.95
CA GLY A 224 16.10 -14.47 -19.26
C GLY A 224 15.25 -13.93 -20.38
N GLN A 225 13.92 -13.95 -20.25
CA GLN A 225 13.00 -13.54 -21.32
C GLN A 225 12.80 -12.03 -21.38
N LEU A 226 12.65 -11.36 -20.22
CA LEU A 226 12.45 -9.92 -20.15
C LEU A 226 13.74 -9.13 -20.05
N GLY A 227 14.90 -9.78 -19.82
CA GLY A 227 16.21 -9.16 -19.80
C GLY A 227 16.47 -8.21 -18.63
N TYR A 228 15.66 -8.26 -17.56
CA TYR A 228 15.76 -7.32 -16.44
C TYR A 228 17.08 -7.44 -15.68
N GLN A 229 17.76 -6.30 -15.46
CA GLN A 229 19.07 -6.24 -14.79
C GLN A 229 19.04 -5.52 -13.43
N GLY A 230 17.93 -4.89 -13.06
CA GLY A 230 17.77 -4.17 -11.78
C GLY A 230 17.68 -5.11 -10.58
N LEU A 231 17.42 -4.56 -9.39
CA LEU A 231 17.24 -5.34 -8.16
C LEU A 231 15.97 -6.17 -8.20
N VAL A 232 16.06 -7.40 -7.72
CA VAL A 232 14.91 -8.25 -7.42
C VAL A 232 14.76 -8.36 -5.92
N ILE A 233 13.61 -7.96 -5.41
CA ILE A 233 13.28 -7.94 -3.98
C ILE A 233 12.19 -8.99 -3.75
N SER A 234 12.30 -9.81 -2.71
CA SER A 234 11.19 -10.69 -2.31
C SER A 234 10.08 -9.86 -1.67
N ASP A 235 8.84 -10.30 -1.76
CA ASP A 235 7.84 -9.88 -0.78
C ASP A 235 8.20 -10.41 0.62
N GLY A 236 7.44 -10.07 1.64
CA GLY A 236 7.72 -10.40 3.02
C GLY A 236 7.77 -11.90 3.31
N LEU A 237 8.95 -12.48 3.52
CA LEU A 237 9.14 -13.92 3.71
C LEU A 237 8.58 -14.45 5.04
N GLN A 238 8.06 -13.58 5.90
CA GLN A 238 7.29 -13.93 7.10
C GLN A 238 5.77 -14.01 6.84
N MET A 239 5.29 -13.79 5.60
CA MET A 239 3.87 -13.93 5.25
C MET A 239 3.43 -15.40 5.29
N HIS A 240 2.16 -15.64 5.61
CA HIS A 240 1.62 -16.99 5.77
C HIS A 240 1.76 -17.87 4.53
N ALA A 241 1.77 -17.29 3.33
CA ALA A 241 2.04 -18.02 2.10
C ALA A 241 3.39 -18.76 2.10
N ILE A 242 4.39 -18.24 2.82
CA ILE A 242 5.72 -18.85 2.96
C ILE A 242 5.85 -19.56 4.32
N LEU A 243 5.43 -18.87 5.39
CA LEU A 243 5.66 -19.33 6.76
C LEU A 243 5.05 -20.70 7.03
N ASP A 244 3.81 -20.93 6.57
CA ASP A 244 3.03 -22.13 6.89
C ASP A 244 3.56 -23.38 6.15
N GLN A 245 4.15 -23.21 4.98
CA GLN A 245 4.62 -24.35 4.17
C GLN A 245 6.11 -24.62 4.28
N TYR A 246 6.92 -23.57 4.35
CA TYR A 246 8.38 -23.67 4.26
C TYR A 246 9.09 -23.22 5.55
N GLY A 247 8.44 -22.34 6.33
CA GLY A 247 9.11 -21.60 7.38
C GLY A 247 10.01 -20.50 6.82
N ALA A 248 10.12 -19.38 7.54
CA ALA A 248 10.88 -18.22 7.06
C ALA A 248 12.38 -18.49 6.76
N PRO A 249 13.13 -19.27 7.58
CA PRO A 249 14.54 -19.56 7.28
C PRO A 249 14.74 -20.29 5.95
N GLN A 250 13.95 -21.33 5.68
CA GLN A 250 14.03 -22.08 4.42
C GLN A 250 13.55 -21.23 3.25
N GLY A 251 12.48 -20.42 3.44
CA GLY A 251 11.98 -19.47 2.45
C GLY A 251 13.07 -18.48 2.01
N CYS A 252 13.88 -17.98 2.96
CA CYS A 252 14.99 -17.07 2.67
C CYS A 252 16.06 -17.74 1.79
N VAL A 253 16.45 -18.97 2.09
CA VAL A 253 17.45 -19.71 1.30
C VAL A 253 16.91 -19.97 -0.11
N GLN A 254 15.67 -20.41 -0.24
CA GLN A 254 15.05 -20.68 -1.54
C GLN A 254 14.88 -19.41 -2.39
N ALA A 255 14.45 -18.29 -1.79
CA ALA A 255 14.34 -17.01 -2.49
C ALA A 255 15.69 -16.50 -2.98
N ALA A 256 16.77 -16.64 -2.18
CA ALA A 256 18.12 -16.30 -2.60
C ALA A 256 18.59 -17.17 -3.76
N LEU A 257 18.36 -18.49 -3.71
CA LEU A 257 18.67 -19.44 -4.77
C LEU A 257 17.90 -19.14 -6.05
N ALA A 258 16.62 -18.82 -5.92
CA ALA A 258 15.76 -18.48 -7.06
C ALA A 258 16.18 -17.20 -7.78
N GLY A 259 16.87 -16.28 -7.08
CA GLY A 259 17.42 -15.08 -7.71
C GLY A 259 16.98 -13.75 -7.10
N CYS A 260 16.31 -13.74 -5.95
CA CYS A 260 16.09 -12.52 -5.19
C CYS A 260 17.42 -11.95 -4.70
N ASP A 261 17.61 -10.64 -4.88
CA ASP A 261 18.83 -9.93 -4.47
C ASP A 261 18.69 -9.34 -3.07
N LEU A 262 17.49 -8.87 -2.70
CA LEU A 262 17.14 -8.40 -1.37
C LEU A 262 15.97 -9.24 -0.82
N LEU A 263 16.09 -9.66 0.44
CA LEU A 263 15.12 -10.48 1.14
C LEU A 263 14.43 -9.64 2.23
N ILE A 264 13.11 -9.48 2.14
CA ILE A 264 12.35 -8.80 3.19
C ILE A 264 12.03 -9.80 4.29
N ILE A 265 12.56 -9.54 5.48
CA ILE A 265 12.34 -10.34 6.68
C ILE A 265 11.82 -9.40 7.77
N GLY A 266 10.50 -9.26 7.83
CA GLY A 266 9.84 -8.44 8.83
C GLY A 266 9.90 -9.07 10.22
N ASN A 267 10.04 -8.24 11.25
CA ASN A 267 9.91 -8.65 12.64
C ASN A 267 8.82 -7.80 13.30
N GLY A 268 7.60 -8.23 13.15
CA GLY A 268 6.41 -7.55 13.68
C GLY A 268 5.71 -6.64 12.67
N GLY A 269 4.45 -6.51 12.81
CA GLY A 269 3.36 -5.99 11.99
C GLY A 269 2.20 -6.91 12.26
N ASP A 270 1.07 -6.75 11.59
CA ASP A 270 -0.10 -7.61 11.80
C ASP A 270 0.16 -9.08 11.43
N ASN A 271 1.26 -9.34 10.67
CA ASN A 271 1.79 -10.67 10.34
C ASN A 271 3.07 -11.02 11.13
N ALA A 272 3.34 -10.32 12.24
CA ALA A 272 4.38 -10.76 13.14
C ALA A 272 3.99 -12.13 13.73
N ASP A 273 4.97 -12.98 13.92
CA ASP A 273 4.78 -14.14 14.79
C ASP A 273 4.12 -13.64 16.11
N PRO A 274 2.87 -14.03 16.38
CA PRO A 274 2.14 -13.57 17.57
C PRO A 274 2.84 -13.94 18.87
N THR A 275 3.87 -14.80 18.80
CA THR A 275 4.71 -15.16 19.93
C THR A 275 5.83 -14.15 20.20
N GLY A 276 6.02 -13.12 19.36
CA GLY A 276 7.08 -12.11 19.48
C GLY A 276 8.49 -12.68 19.31
N LYS A 277 8.62 -13.87 18.71
CA LYS A 277 9.92 -14.51 18.49
C LYS A 277 10.74 -13.78 17.44
N ASP A 278 12.04 -13.80 17.62
CA ASP A 278 13.01 -13.32 16.63
C ASP A 278 12.99 -14.22 15.38
N VAL A 279 12.41 -13.73 14.30
CA VAL A 279 12.35 -14.41 13.00
C VAL A 279 13.63 -14.15 12.19
N GLN A 280 14.28 -13.00 12.40
CA GLN A 280 15.40 -12.53 11.58
C GLN A 280 16.69 -13.32 11.83
N THR A 281 17.06 -13.57 13.09
CA THR A 281 18.31 -14.30 13.40
C THR A 281 18.33 -15.72 12.82
N PRO A 282 17.26 -16.54 12.91
CA PRO A 282 17.21 -17.84 12.25
C PRO A 282 17.37 -17.76 10.72
N CYS A 283 16.75 -16.75 10.07
CA CYS A 283 16.88 -16.55 8.63
C CYS A 283 18.31 -16.22 8.22
N ILE A 284 18.96 -15.29 8.93
CA ILE A 284 20.35 -14.91 8.67
C ILE A 284 21.27 -16.13 8.84
N ARG A 285 21.08 -16.91 9.91
CA ARG A 285 21.84 -18.13 10.15
C ARG A 285 21.67 -19.14 9.02
N ALA A 286 20.41 -19.40 8.59
CA ALA A 286 20.14 -20.34 7.51
C ALA A 286 20.83 -19.93 6.19
N LEU A 287 20.88 -18.63 5.86
CA LEU A 287 21.62 -18.14 4.70
C LEU A 287 23.12 -18.35 4.84
N CYS A 288 23.71 -18.06 6.03
CA CYS A 288 25.12 -18.28 6.29
C CYS A 288 25.49 -19.77 6.21
N ASP A 289 24.67 -20.64 6.79
CA ASP A 289 24.87 -22.09 6.77
C ASP A 289 24.80 -22.63 5.32
N ALA A 290 23.81 -22.17 4.53
CA ALA A 290 23.66 -22.55 3.12
C ALA A 290 24.85 -22.09 2.24
N VAL A 291 25.49 -20.97 2.57
CA VAL A 291 26.73 -20.56 1.90
C VAL A 291 27.90 -21.44 2.35
N ALA A 292 27.99 -21.75 3.64
CA ALA A 292 29.09 -22.53 4.20
C ALA A 292 29.09 -23.98 3.70
N ASP A 293 27.93 -24.60 3.50
CA ASP A 293 27.79 -25.97 2.99
C ASP A 293 27.73 -26.06 1.45
N GLY A 294 27.69 -24.90 0.75
CA GLY A 294 27.68 -24.80 -0.70
C GLY A 294 26.29 -24.93 -1.33
N THR A 295 25.22 -25.07 -0.55
CA THR A 295 23.83 -25.07 -1.04
C THR A 295 23.51 -23.75 -1.74
N LEU A 296 23.90 -22.61 -1.16
CA LEU A 296 23.83 -21.30 -1.80
C LEU A 296 25.23 -20.92 -2.33
N PRO A 297 25.46 -20.98 -3.67
CA PRO A 297 26.75 -20.68 -4.25
C PRO A 297 27.21 -19.24 -3.98
N MET A 298 28.43 -19.01 -3.60
CA MET A 298 29.00 -17.66 -3.39
C MET A 298 28.86 -16.78 -4.64
N ALA A 299 28.96 -17.35 -5.84
CA ALA A 299 28.76 -16.63 -7.09
C ALA A 299 27.36 -15.99 -7.17
N ARG A 300 26.32 -16.67 -6.63
CA ARG A 300 24.95 -16.13 -6.58
C ARG A 300 24.87 -14.95 -5.60
N VAL A 301 25.56 -15.05 -4.46
CA VAL A 301 25.66 -13.96 -3.48
C VAL A 301 26.36 -12.75 -4.12
N ASP A 302 27.48 -12.96 -4.80
CA ASP A 302 28.24 -11.93 -5.49
C ASP A 302 27.43 -11.18 -6.54
N GLU A 303 26.55 -11.88 -7.28
CA GLU A 303 25.64 -11.25 -8.25
C GLU A 303 24.66 -10.30 -7.56
N SER A 304 24.04 -10.72 -6.45
CA SER A 304 23.17 -9.88 -5.65
C SER A 304 23.91 -8.66 -5.11
N VAL A 305 25.07 -8.86 -4.53
CA VAL A 305 25.89 -7.78 -3.97
C VAL A 305 26.25 -6.75 -5.04
N ARG A 306 26.64 -7.17 -6.26
CA ARG A 306 26.95 -6.23 -7.36
C ARG A 306 25.75 -5.35 -7.71
N ARG A 307 24.53 -5.91 -7.80
CA ARG A 307 23.32 -5.14 -8.08
C ARG A 307 22.97 -4.17 -6.96
N ILE A 308 23.06 -4.62 -5.70
CA ILE A 308 22.84 -3.77 -4.52
C ILE A 308 23.85 -2.62 -4.51
N LEU A 309 25.11 -2.89 -4.74
CA LEU A 309 26.17 -1.87 -4.78
C LEU A 309 25.95 -0.87 -5.91
N ALA A 310 25.52 -1.32 -7.09
CA ALA A 310 25.20 -0.44 -8.21
C ALA A 310 24.09 0.56 -7.83
N CYS A 311 23.03 0.10 -7.17
CA CYS A 311 21.97 0.97 -6.66
C CYS A 311 22.45 1.95 -5.58
N LYS A 312 23.26 1.48 -4.63
CA LYS A 312 23.83 2.34 -3.59
C LYS A 312 24.74 3.43 -4.16
N LEU A 313 25.54 3.08 -5.16
CA LEU A 313 26.41 4.04 -5.85
C LEU A 313 25.61 5.09 -6.63
N ALA A 314 24.53 4.68 -7.30
CA ALA A 314 23.67 5.60 -8.04
C ALA A 314 22.95 6.61 -7.11
N LEU A 315 22.52 6.18 -5.94
CA LEU A 315 21.87 7.03 -4.94
C LEU A 315 22.82 7.95 -4.18
N GLY A 316 24.06 7.51 -3.98
CA GLY A 316 24.97 8.12 -3.04
C GLY A 316 24.52 8.02 -1.58
N TRP A 317 25.15 8.78 -0.70
CA TRP A 317 24.80 8.77 0.71
C TRP A 317 23.55 9.64 0.98
N THR A 318 22.42 9.00 1.23
CA THR A 318 21.15 9.66 1.54
C THR A 318 21.03 9.89 3.04
N MET A 319 21.17 11.13 3.47
CA MET A 319 20.93 11.56 4.84
C MET A 319 19.63 12.36 4.91
N PRO A 320 18.91 12.33 6.05
CA PRO A 320 17.78 13.22 6.26
C PRO A 320 18.19 14.68 6.11
N ALA A 321 17.28 15.50 5.58
CA ALA A 321 17.49 16.96 5.53
C ALA A 321 17.59 17.54 6.94
N ARG A 322 18.45 18.56 7.14
CA ARG A 322 18.63 19.20 8.45
C ARG A 322 17.34 19.84 8.99
N ASP A 323 16.48 20.27 8.09
CA ASP A 323 15.19 20.90 8.36
C ASP A 323 13.98 19.96 8.13
N ALA A 324 14.23 18.65 8.01
CA ALA A 324 13.17 17.65 7.72
C ALA A 324 11.93 17.80 8.62
N ALA A 325 12.14 18.12 9.89
CA ALA A 325 11.05 18.28 10.87
C ALA A 325 10.15 19.51 10.60
N SER A 326 10.67 20.54 9.94
CA SER A 326 10.01 21.84 9.73
C SER A 326 9.72 22.17 8.27
N GLN A 327 9.99 21.26 7.33
CA GLN A 327 9.66 21.48 5.92
C GLN A 327 8.15 21.70 5.73
N ASP A 328 7.82 22.70 4.91
CA ASP A 328 6.43 23.00 4.54
C ASP A 328 6.04 22.22 3.28
N TRP A 329 5.08 21.31 3.45
CA TRP A 329 4.49 20.51 2.36
C TRP A 329 3.03 20.88 2.08
N SER A 330 2.63 22.12 2.41
CA SER A 330 1.25 22.60 2.18
C SER A 330 0.82 22.52 0.72
N ASN A 331 1.75 22.76 -0.23
CA ASN A 331 1.47 22.59 -1.66
C ASN A 331 1.22 21.13 -2.04
N HIS A 332 1.88 20.18 -1.37
CA HIS A 332 1.64 18.76 -1.58
C HIS A 332 0.26 18.34 -1.06
N ALA A 333 -0.10 18.83 0.13
CA ALA A 333 -1.43 18.60 0.69
C ALA A 333 -2.54 19.23 -0.17
N ALA A 334 -2.30 20.42 -0.73
CA ALA A 334 -3.25 21.05 -1.65
C ALA A 334 -3.45 20.24 -2.94
N LEU A 335 -2.37 19.66 -3.49
CA LEU A 335 -2.49 18.75 -4.63
C LEU A 335 -3.25 17.48 -4.24
N ALA A 336 -2.96 16.89 -3.09
CA ALA A 336 -3.66 15.70 -2.60
C ALA A 336 -5.18 15.95 -2.45
N ASP A 337 -5.57 17.09 -1.92
CA ASP A 337 -6.98 17.51 -1.81
C ASP A 337 -7.64 17.70 -3.18
N ALA A 338 -6.96 18.35 -4.12
CA ALA A 338 -7.48 18.57 -5.47
C ALA A 338 -7.64 17.24 -6.24
N LEU A 339 -6.68 16.31 -6.11
CA LEU A 339 -6.78 14.99 -6.72
C LEU A 339 -7.91 14.17 -6.09
N ALA A 340 -8.09 14.24 -4.77
CA ALA A 340 -9.15 13.51 -4.08
C ALA A 340 -10.55 13.90 -4.57
N GLU A 341 -10.78 15.15 -4.98
CA GLU A 341 -12.05 15.61 -5.54
C GLU A 341 -12.42 14.87 -6.83
N THR A 342 -11.44 14.52 -7.66
CA THR A 342 -11.69 13.78 -8.91
C THR A 342 -12.19 12.34 -8.69
N GLY A 343 -12.00 11.80 -7.49
CA GLY A 343 -12.50 10.49 -7.08
C GLY A 343 -13.96 10.50 -6.64
N VAL A 344 -14.55 11.67 -6.40
CA VAL A 344 -15.92 11.76 -5.86
C VAL A 344 -16.94 11.78 -6.98
N THR A 345 -18.01 11.00 -6.79
CA THR A 345 -19.18 10.97 -7.67
C THR A 345 -20.43 11.15 -6.84
N VAL A 346 -21.33 12.05 -7.28
CA VAL A 346 -22.60 12.37 -6.62
C VAL A 346 -23.76 11.94 -7.51
N GLN A 347 -24.75 11.28 -6.92
CA GLN A 347 -26.05 11.01 -7.52
C GLN A 347 -27.12 11.52 -6.57
N ASP A 348 -27.82 12.58 -6.95
CA ASP A 348 -28.83 13.23 -6.12
C ASP A 348 -30.15 13.46 -6.89
N PRO A 349 -30.86 12.38 -7.27
CA PRO A 349 -32.07 12.46 -8.08
C PRO A 349 -33.22 13.13 -7.35
N HIS A 350 -33.19 13.22 -6.03
CA HIS A 350 -34.27 13.78 -5.20
C HIS A 350 -33.94 15.15 -4.60
N GLY A 351 -32.78 15.75 -4.92
CA GLY A 351 -32.41 17.09 -4.47
C GLY A 351 -32.20 17.16 -2.95
N LEU A 352 -31.62 16.14 -2.34
CA LEU A 352 -31.26 16.14 -0.91
C LEU A 352 -30.13 17.08 -0.61
N LEU A 353 -29.18 17.20 -1.54
CA LEU A 353 -27.98 18.02 -1.37
C LEU A 353 -28.20 19.47 -1.82
N PRO A 354 -27.60 20.48 -1.18
CA PRO A 354 -26.70 20.37 -0.01
C PRO A 354 -27.43 19.91 1.26
N LEU A 355 -26.70 19.22 2.13
CA LEU A 355 -27.26 18.71 3.38
C LEU A 355 -27.72 19.85 4.31
N PRO A 356 -28.86 19.72 5.01
CA PRO A 356 -29.28 20.67 6.01
C PRO A 356 -28.38 20.65 7.24
N ALA A 357 -28.31 21.79 7.95
CA ALA A 357 -27.64 21.86 9.25
C ALA A 357 -28.29 20.88 10.24
N GLY A 358 -27.48 20.29 11.10
CA GLY A 358 -27.94 19.29 12.08
C GLY A 358 -28.08 17.86 11.54
N THR A 359 -27.66 17.59 10.30
CA THR A 359 -27.59 16.23 9.72
C THR A 359 -26.89 15.26 10.68
N LEU A 360 -27.44 14.05 10.78
CA LEU A 360 -26.83 12.94 11.50
C LEU A 360 -25.90 12.15 10.58
N PHE A 361 -24.63 12.03 10.94
CA PHE A 361 -23.64 11.23 10.25
C PHE A 361 -23.42 9.91 11.01
N ILE A 362 -23.58 8.80 10.33
CA ILE A 362 -23.41 7.45 10.87
C ILE A 362 -22.27 6.76 10.12
N ALA A 363 -21.31 6.21 10.82
CA ALA A 363 -20.27 5.39 10.23
C ALA A 363 -19.77 4.33 11.24
N ARG A 364 -19.21 3.25 10.72
CA ARG A 364 -18.53 2.28 11.56
C ARG A 364 -17.32 2.92 12.24
N ALA A 365 -17.02 2.49 13.47
CA ALA A 365 -15.74 2.79 14.11
C ALA A 365 -14.61 2.34 13.19
N SER A 366 -13.52 3.10 13.14
CA SER A 366 -12.34 2.70 12.36
C SER A 366 -11.89 1.30 12.82
N GLY A 367 -11.99 0.33 11.90
CA GLY A 367 -11.65 -1.06 12.16
C GLY A 367 -10.13 -1.29 12.15
N THR A 368 -9.74 -2.46 12.65
CA THR A 368 -8.41 -3.02 12.41
C THR A 368 -8.23 -3.29 10.92
N GLY A 369 -7.16 -2.81 10.31
CA GLY A 369 -6.90 -2.97 8.89
C GLY A 369 -6.59 -4.41 8.49
N THR A 370 -6.43 -4.62 7.19
CA THR A 370 -5.91 -5.86 6.62
C THR A 370 -4.38 -5.93 6.82
N GLY A 371 -3.78 -7.11 6.68
CA GLY A 371 -2.33 -7.30 6.84
C GLY A 371 -1.46 -6.37 5.96
N VAL A 372 -2.00 -5.86 4.82
CA VAL A 372 -1.33 -4.89 3.95
C VAL A 372 -1.37 -3.47 4.52
N THR A 373 -2.46 -3.10 5.18
CA THR A 373 -2.73 -1.73 5.63
C THR A 373 -2.17 -1.42 7.02
N GLU A 374 -1.49 -2.38 7.69
CA GLU A 374 -0.95 -2.29 9.07
C GLU A 374 -1.97 -1.76 10.07
N GLY A 375 -3.13 -2.40 10.08
CA GLY A 375 -4.24 -1.91 10.84
C GLY A 375 -4.62 -0.52 10.32
N ASP A 376 -5.69 -0.42 9.55
CA ASP A 376 -6.24 0.86 9.10
C ASP A 376 -6.49 1.74 10.34
N ARG A 377 -5.43 2.28 10.90
CA ARG A 377 -5.51 3.41 11.81
C ARG A 377 -5.88 4.62 10.98
N ILE A 378 -7.08 4.55 10.37
CA ILE A 378 -7.80 5.76 10.03
C ILE A 378 -7.89 6.47 11.37
N THR A 379 -7.15 7.52 11.51
CA THR A 379 -7.05 8.27 12.76
C THR A 379 -8.41 8.78 13.22
N GLU A 380 -9.40 8.78 12.32
CA GLU A 380 -10.76 9.19 12.57
C GLU A 380 -11.74 8.53 11.60
N SER A 381 -12.88 8.04 12.07
CA SER A 381 -13.96 7.59 11.19
C SER A 381 -14.63 8.77 10.48
N PHE A 382 -15.33 8.50 9.37
CA PHE A 382 -15.95 9.56 8.56
C PHE A 382 -16.98 10.38 9.34
N ALA A 383 -17.81 9.77 10.19
CA ALA A 383 -18.91 10.45 10.86
C ALA A 383 -18.46 11.61 11.78
N PRO A 384 -17.46 11.44 12.67
CA PRO A 384 -16.95 12.56 13.46
C PRO A 384 -16.32 13.67 12.60
N LEU A 385 -15.57 13.31 11.56
CA LEU A 385 -14.97 14.29 10.65
C LEU A 385 -16.04 15.10 9.92
N ALA A 386 -17.06 14.43 9.38
CA ALA A 386 -18.15 15.08 8.65
C ALA A 386 -18.98 15.99 9.57
N ALA A 387 -19.34 15.52 10.76
CA ALA A 387 -20.10 16.30 11.74
C ALA A 387 -19.38 17.59 12.14
N ARG A 388 -18.07 17.55 12.38
CA ARG A 388 -17.29 18.75 12.68
C ARG A 388 -17.22 19.72 11.51
N ARG A 389 -17.08 19.21 10.27
CA ARG A 389 -16.92 20.04 9.08
C ARG A 389 -18.23 20.66 8.59
N LEU A 390 -19.33 19.96 8.74
CA LEU A 390 -20.62 20.32 8.17
C LEU A 390 -21.64 20.80 9.21
N GLY A 391 -21.28 20.77 10.50
CA GLY A 391 -22.16 21.26 11.58
C GLY A 391 -23.33 20.31 11.84
N GLY A 392 -23.04 19.04 12.14
CA GLY A 392 -24.04 18.00 12.40
C GLY A 392 -23.79 17.20 13.68
N GLN A 393 -24.58 16.14 13.82
CA GLN A 393 -24.42 15.13 14.86
C GLN A 393 -23.66 13.91 14.31
N CYS A 394 -22.99 13.13 15.15
CA CYS A 394 -22.38 11.89 14.72
C CYS A 394 -22.78 10.73 15.61
N ALA A 395 -22.94 9.56 15.00
CA ALA A 395 -23.05 8.26 15.66
C ALA A 395 -22.00 7.32 15.06
N VAL A 396 -21.28 6.63 15.92
CA VAL A 396 -20.28 5.64 15.53
C VAL A 396 -20.72 4.30 16.09
N TYR A 397 -20.83 3.27 15.23
CA TYR A 397 -21.19 1.92 15.63
C TYR A 397 -19.99 0.97 15.47
N HIS A 398 -19.93 -0.05 16.29
CA HIS A 398 -18.89 -1.09 16.24
C HIS A 398 -19.40 -2.36 15.57
N THR A 399 -20.64 -2.73 15.83
CA THR A 399 -21.30 -3.89 15.24
C THR A 399 -22.65 -3.50 14.63
N VAL A 400 -23.12 -4.27 13.66
CA VAL A 400 -24.38 -3.99 12.94
C VAL A 400 -25.61 -4.07 13.88
N GLU A 401 -25.53 -4.85 14.94
CA GLU A 401 -26.55 -5.03 15.95
C GLU A 401 -26.85 -3.76 16.75
N GLU A 402 -25.93 -2.79 16.76
CA GLU A 402 -26.12 -1.48 17.41
C GLU A 402 -26.98 -0.51 16.57
N LEU A 403 -27.10 -0.73 15.27
CA LEU A 403 -27.77 0.19 14.35
C LEU A 403 -29.27 0.42 14.66
N PRO A 404 -30.07 -0.59 15.06
CA PRO A 404 -31.47 -0.35 15.42
C PRO A 404 -31.66 0.64 16.56
N GLU A 405 -30.69 0.79 17.47
CA GLU A 405 -30.75 1.74 18.58
C GLU A 405 -30.72 3.20 18.12
N LEU A 406 -30.33 3.45 16.86
CA LEU A 406 -30.25 4.78 16.27
C LEU A 406 -31.58 5.24 15.64
N ALA A 407 -32.65 4.43 15.64
CA ALA A 407 -33.91 4.73 14.95
C ALA A 407 -34.54 6.06 15.38
N ASP A 408 -34.63 6.34 16.68
CA ASP A 408 -35.22 7.57 17.19
C ASP A 408 -34.38 8.81 16.83
N VAL A 409 -33.05 8.69 16.89
CA VAL A 409 -32.16 9.78 16.52
C VAL A 409 -32.21 10.04 15.00
N CYS A 410 -32.31 8.99 14.20
CA CYS A 410 -32.52 9.10 12.75
C CYS A 410 -33.84 9.79 12.42
N ALA A 411 -34.94 9.41 13.09
CA ALA A 411 -36.26 10.03 12.88
C ALA A 411 -36.26 11.52 13.23
N ALA A 412 -35.52 11.92 14.24
CA ALA A 412 -35.46 13.33 14.68
C ALA A 412 -34.49 14.21 13.85
N ALA A 413 -33.56 13.60 13.11
CA ALA A 413 -32.56 14.32 12.34
C ALA A 413 -33.11 15.00 11.09
N PRO A 414 -32.64 16.18 10.69
CA PRO A 414 -33.03 16.85 9.44
C PRO A 414 -32.70 16.04 8.18
N ALA A 415 -31.65 15.27 8.21
CA ALA A 415 -31.22 14.27 7.23
C ALA A 415 -30.27 13.27 7.87
N VAL A 416 -30.07 12.12 7.25
CA VAL A 416 -29.16 11.08 7.71
C VAL A 416 -28.14 10.79 6.60
N VAL A 417 -26.87 10.70 6.98
CA VAL A 417 -25.77 10.20 6.12
C VAL A 417 -25.23 8.92 6.73
N PHE A 418 -25.30 7.84 5.97
CA PHE A 418 -24.76 6.54 6.36
C PHE A 418 -23.53 6.20 5.51
N ALA A 419 -22.37 6.11 6.15
CA ALA A 419 -21.10 5.91 5.46
C ALA A 419 -20.50 4.53 5.76
N PHE A 420 -19.96 3.91 4.72
CA PHE A 420 -19.25 2.64 4.73
C PHE A 420 -18.07 2.65 3.78
N GLY A 421 -17.15 1.69 3.92
CA GLY A 421 -15.94 1.64 3.11
C GLY A 421 -15.99 0.56 2.03
N THR A 422 -16.36 -0.67 2.36
CA THR A 422 -16.23 -1.85 1.51
C THR A 422 -17.56 -2.49 1.17
N ARG A 423 -17.55 -3.39 0.15
CA ARG A 423 -18.74 -4.21 -0.20
C ARG A 423 -19.19 -5.07 0.97
N GLU A 424 -18.26 -5.62 1.74
CA GLU A 424 -18.56 -6.44 2.91
C GLU A 424 -19.27 -5.62 4.00
N GLU A 425 -18.73 -4.43 4.33
CA GLU A 425 -19.36 -3.51 5.27
C GLU A 425 -20.77 -3.10 4.77
N ALA A 426 -20.88 -2.79 3.47
CA ALA A 426 -22.15 -2.41 2.87
C ALA A 426 -23.20 -3.53 2.95
N ALA A 427 -22.83 -4.73 2.54
CA ALA A 427 -23.72 -5.88 2.54
C ALA A 427 -24.17 -6.26 3.95
N ALA A 428 -23.25 -6.26 4.92
CA ALA A 428 -23.56 -6.56 6.32
C ALA A 428 -24.55 -5.56 6.94
N ALA A 429 -24.42 -4.27 6.61
CA ALA A 429 -25.25 -3.21 7.22
C ALA A 429 -26.52 -2.89 6.42
N ALA A 430 -26.70 -3.40 5.21
CA ALA A 430 -27.76 -2.97 4.28
C ALA A 430 -29.17 -3.04 4.88
N GLN A 431 -29.53 -4.17 5.47
CA GLN A 431 -30.87 -4.38 6.06
C GLN A 431 -31.13 -3.42 7.23
N ALA A 432 -30.17 -3.21 8.09
CA ALA A 432 -30.30 -2.28 9.22
C ALA A 432 -30.37 -0.82 8.74
N ALA A 433 -29.56 -0.47 7.74
CA ALA A 433 -29.58 0.86 7.13
C ALA A 433 -30.92 1.16 6.40
N GLU A 434 -31.51 0.16 5.74
CA GLU A 434 -32.85 0.28 5.12
C GLU A 434 -33.93 0.55 6.19
N ALA A 435 -33.86 -0.14 7.32
CA ALA A 435 -34.76 0.13 8.45
C ALA A 435 -34.58 1.56 8.99
N LEU A 436 -33.35 2.06 9.10
CA LEU A 436 -33.09 3.45 9.49
C LEU A 436 -33.62 4.46 8.44
N ALA A 437 -33.47 4.16 7.15
CA ALA A 437 -34.00 4.99 6.07
C ALA A 437 -35.51 5.05 6.09
N ALA A 438 -36.22 4.01 6.54
CA ALA A 438 -37.69 4.04 6.73
C ALA A 438 -38.14 5.04 7.81
N HIS A 439 -37.29 5.35 8.80
CA HIS A 439 -37.54 6.39 9.80
C HIS A 439 -37.20 7.80 9.29
N ASN A 440 -36.31 7.92 8.31
CA ASN A 440 -35.95 9.21 7.71
C ASN A 440 -35.68 9.07 6.20
N PRO A 441 -36.64 9.47 5.33
CA PRO A 441 -36.48 9.35 3.88
C PRO A 441 -35.43 10.30 3.28
N ARG A 442 -34.93 11.27 4.05
CA ARG A 442 -33.80 12.13 3.67
C ARG A 442 -32.49 11.43 4.01
N PHE A 443 -32.27 10.26 3.42
CA PHE A 443 -31.19 9.35 3.67
C PHE A 443 -30.18 9.37 2.52
N CYS A 444 -28.93 9.67 2.81
CA CYS A 444 -27.81 9.66 1.87
C CYS A 444 -26.87 8.51 2.21
N ALA A 445 -26.59 7.65 1.25
CA ALA A 445 -25.54 6.61 1.39
C ALA A 445 -24.20 7.11 0.86
N VAL A 446 -23.16 6.96 1.65
CA VAL A 446 -21.78 7.34 1.28
C VAL A 446 -20.89 6.10 1.25
N CYS A 447 -20.32 5.81 0.08
CA CYS A 447 -19.33 4.77 -0.08
C CYS A 447 -17.93 5.36 -0.28
N LEU A 448 -16.99 5.07 0.64
CA LEU A 448 -15.68 5.68 0.61
C LEU A 448 -14.67 4.96 -0.27
N ALA A 449 -14.83 3.64 -0.52
CA ALA A 449 -13.74 2.87 -1.13
C ALA A 449 -14.12 2.04 -2.34
N GLU A 450 -15.30 1.44 -2.34
CA GLU A 450 -15.76 0.51 -3.37
C GLU A 450 -17.14 0.93 -3.87
N PRO A 451 -17.22 1.91 -4.81
CA PRO A 451 -18.46 2.57 -5.21
C PRO A 451 -19.60 1.65 -5.66
N ASP A 452 -19.29 0.49 -6.21
CA ASP A 452 -20.27 -0.51 -6.61
C ASP A 452 -21.01 -1.13 -5.40
N ALA A 453 -20.48 -1.00 -4.19
CA ALA A 453 -21.16 -1.38 -2.96
C ALA A 453 -22.47 -0.58 -2.73
N LEU A 454 -22.64 0.57 -3.39
CA LEU A 454 -23.89 1.35 -3.35
C LEU A 454 -25.08 0.60 -3.95
N GLN A 455 -24.87 -0.46 -4.73
CA GLN A 455 -25.95 -1.33 -5.21
C GLN A 455 -26.80 -1.95 -4.08
N HIS A 456 -26.25 -2.06 -2.87
CA HIS A 456 -26.96 -2.53 -1.69
C HIS A 456 -27.86 -1.47 -1.05
N TYR A 457 -27.85 -0.21 -1.56
CA TYR A 457 -28.57 0.93 -0.99
C TYR A 457 -29.52 1.60 -2.00
N PRO A 458 -30.38 0.84 -2.72
CA PRO A 458 -31.31 1.41 -3.70
C PRO A 458 -32.40 2.28 -3.07
N PHE A 459 -32.57 2.19 -1.75
CA PHE A 459 -33.52 2.98 -0.95
C PHE A 459 -32.99 4.38 -0.59
N ALA A 460 -31.71 4.66 -0.79
CA ALA A 460 -31.12 5.95 -0.47
C ALA A 460 -31.62 7.05 -1.42
N ALA A 461 -32.02 8.21 -0.86
CA ALA A 461 -32.46 9.35 -1.63
C ALA A 461 -31.33 9.98 -2.45
N SER A 462 -30.11 9.89 -1.96
CA SER A 462 -28.90 10.35 -2.62
C SER A 462 -27.75 9.43 -2.32
N THR A 463 -26.79 9.35 -3.23
CA THR A 463 -25.55 8.60 -3.02
C THR A 463 -24.34 9.44 -3.34
N VAL A 464 -23.28 9.27 -2.55
CA VAL A 464 -21.97 9.84 -2.80
C VAL A 464 -20.94 8.72 -2.72
N SER A 465 -20.07 8.63 -3.69
CA SER A 465 -18.99 7.65 -3.68
C SER A 465 -17.63 8.30 -3.86
N ALA A 466 -16.63 7.65 -3.27
CA ALA A 466 -15.21 7.90 -3.51
C ALA A 466 -14.49 6.56 -3.77
N TRP A 467 -13.26 6.63 -4.23
CA TRP A 467 -12.40 5.46 -4.47
C TRP A 467 -11.29 5.37 -3.42
N ASP A 468 -11.50 6.03 -2.27
CA ASP A 468 -10.47 6.11 -1.24
C ASP A 468 -11.07 6.42 0.13
N ARG A 469 -10.38 5.96 1.19
CA ARG A 469 -10.72 6.18 2.61
C ARG A 469 -9.75 7.15 3.29
N THR A 470 -8.85 7.78 2.54
CA THR A 470 -7.90 8.74 3.09
C THR A 470 -8.60 10.01 3.60
N GLU A 471 -7.95 10.74 4.48
CA GLU A 471 -8.50 12.00 4.99
C GLU A 471 -8.76 13.02 3.86
N PRO A 472 -7.89 13.20 2.83
CA PRO A 472 -8.23 14.01 1.66
C PRO A 472 -9.51 13.58 0.96
N ALA A 473 -9.73 12.26 0.77
CA ALA A 473 -10.95 11.74 0.16
C ALA A 473 -12.19 12.01 1.03
N MET A 474 -12.11 11.79 2.33
CA MET A 474 -13.21 12.13 3.25
C MET A 474 -13.54 13.62 3.26
N ARG A 475 -12.51 14.49 3.17
CA ARG A 475 -12.72 15.95 3.01
C ARG A 475 -13.41 16.30 1.70
N ALA A 476 -13.04 15.64 0.60
CA ALA A 476 -13.66 15.81 -0.70
C ALA A 476 -15.13 15.40 -0.69
N VAL A 477 -15.48 14.27 -0.07
CA VAL A 477 -16.86 13.84 0.16
C VAL A 477 -17.64 14.88 0.98
N CYS A 478 -17.06 15.42 2.05
CA CYS A 478 -17.71 16.48 2.83
C CYS A 478 -17.99 17.73 1.98
N ARG A 479 -17.08 18.13 1.09
CA ARG A 479 -17.31 19.24 0.16
C ARG A 479 -18.47 18.96 -0.80
N ALA A 480 -18.52 17.75 -1.37
CA ALA A 480 -19.61 17.32 -2.25
C ALA A 480 -20.98 17.28 -1.56
N LEU A 481 -21.03 16.86 -0.29
CA LEU A 481 -22.25 16.88 0.53
C LEU A 481 -22.74 18.32 0.84
N ALA A 482 -21.82 19.27 0.93
CA ALA A 482 -22.12 20.68 1.16
C ALA A 482 -22.43 21.47 -0.14
N ASN A 483 -21.84 21.05 -1.25
CA ASN A 483 -22.01 21.69 -2.56
C ASN A 483 -21.88 20.64 -3.69
N PRO A 484 -22.98 20.05 -4.15
CA PRO A 484 -22.96 18.97 -5.15
C PRO A 484 -22.57 19.41 -6.57
N GLN A 485 -22.28 20.70 -6.79
CA GLN A 485 -21.86 21.23 -8.10
C GLN A 485 -20.33 21.27 -8.29
N ILE A 486 -19.62 20.78 -7.30
CA ILE A 486 -18.18 20.55 -7.38
C ILE A 486 -17.95 19.14 -7.90
#